data_43f114c28adb0a45bf08dcbea06f7093
#
_entry.id   43f114c28adb0a45bf08dcbea06f7093
#
_cell.length_a   1.000
_cell.length_b   1.000
_cell.length_c   1.000
_cell.angle_alpha   90.00
_cell.angle_beta   90.00
_cell.angle_gamma   90.00
#
_symmetry.space_group_name_H-M   'P 1'
#
loop_
_entity.id
_entity.type
_entity.pdbx_description
1 polymer ?
#
loop_
_entity_poly.entity_id
_entity_poly.type
_entity_poly.pdbx_seq_one_letter_code
_entity_poly.pdbx_strand_id
1 'polypeptide(L)'
;MLNRKSPRMLGFDFASARIYFVTINCNKSQHILGEIVKNEDSNQIVLSEIGMIATEKINELSSHHAGVEVLEYVVMPNHIHMLISLQKLVKTSTLSTIVGSYKSGVSRMARQAFPGLELWQASFSDHVIRDENDLLTHSEYIRMNVDRWQKDKYFIKA
;
A
#
# COMPACT_ATOMS: atom_id res chain seq x y z
N MET A 1 15.87 -0.99 -16.48
CA MET A 1 15.80 -0.91 -15.01
C MET A 1 15.97 -2.29 -14.41
N LEU A 2 16.98 -2.47 -13.60
CA LEU A 2 17.26 -3.75 -12.98
C LEU A 2 16.17 -4.08 -11.97
N ASN A 3 15.42 -5.14 -12.26
CA ASN A 3 14.39 -5.67 -11.39
C ASN A 3 15.08 -6.37 -10.21
N ARG A 4 15.47 -5.58 -9.22
CA ARG A 4 16.06 -6.16 -8.01
C ARG A 4 14.95 -6.60 -7.08
N LYS A 5 14.93 -7.90 -6.80
CA LYS A 5 14.08 -8.44 -5.73
C LYS A 5 14.46 -7.75 -4.42
N SER A 6 13.48 -7.35 -3.65
CA SER A 6 13.75 -6.87 -2.30
C SER A 6 14.49 -7.98 -1.54
N PRO A 7 15.58 -7.68 -0.82
CA PRO A 7 16.25 -8.68 0.01
C PRO A 7 15.32 -9.39 1.00
N ARG A 8 14.25 -8.70 1.44
CA ARG A 8 13.25 -9.26 2.36
C ARG A 8 12.43 -10.39 1.74
N MET A 9 12.37 -10.46 0.40
CA MET A 9 11.55 -11.44 -0.31
C MET A 9 12.34 -12.65 -0.78
N LEU A 10 13.69 -12.60 -0.68
CA LEU A 10 14.53 -13.73 -1.02
C LEU A 10 14.44 -14.77 0.08
N GLY A 11 13.99 -16.00 -0.28
CA GLY A 11 13.91 -17.10 0.66
C GLY A 11 12.84 -16.91 1.74
N PHE A 12 11.75 -16.22 1.42
CA PHE A 12 10.67 -15.97 2.39
C PHE A 12 10.09 -17.28 2.90
N ASP A 13 9.94 -17.39 4.22
CA ASP A 13 9.38 -18.58 4.87
C ASP A 13 7.86 -18.47 5.01
N PHE A 14 7.14 -19.06 4.05
CA PHE A 14 5.67 -19.09 4.06
C PHE A 14 5.09 -19.95 5.18
N ALA A 15 5.91 -20.80 5.82
CA ALA A 15 5.45 -21.60 6.95
C ALA A 15 5.29 -20.77 8.22
N SER A 16 6.10 -19.70 8.38
CA SER A 16 6.11 -18.86 9.58
C SER A 16 5.21 -17.64 9.50
N ALA A 17 4.79 -17.24 8.30
CA ALA A 17 3.97 -16.04 8.12
C ALA A 17 3.00 -16.17 6.95
N ARG A 18 1.92 -15.41 7.01
CA ARG A 18 0.96 -15.28 5.91
C ARG A 18 1.10 -13.88 5.31
N ILE A 19 1.17 -13.80 3.98
CA ILE A 19 1.32 -12.54 3.26
C ILE A 19 0.04 -12.21 2.54
N TYR A 20 -0.35 -10.94 2.60
CA TYR A 20 -1.52 -10.41 1.89
C TYR A 20 -1.08 -9.27 0.98
N PHE A 21 -1.59 -9.30 -0.25
CA PHE A 21 -1.56 -8.13 -1.13
C PHE A 21 -2.84 -7.33 -0.90
N VAL A 22 -2.69 -6.09 -0.42
CA VAL A 22 -3.82 -5.25 0.00
C VAL A 22 -3.93 -4.05 -0.92
N THR A 23 -5.16 -3.70 -1.29
CA THR A 23 -5.47 -2.49 -2.05
C THR A 23 -6.47 -1.65 -1.26
N ILE A 24 -6.12 -0.39 -1.02
CA ILE A 24 -6.95 0.58 -0.31
C ILE A 24 -7.23 1.74 -1.28
N ASN A 25 -8.51 1.97 -1.58
CA ASN A 25 -8.92 3.00 -2.53
C ASN A 25 -9.40 4.27 -1.84
N CYS A 26 -9.11 5.41 -2.45
CA CYS A 26 -9.68 6.68 -2.03
C CYS A 26 -11.16 6.76 -2.42
N ASN A 27 -11.93 7.52 -1.64
CA ASN A 27 -13.35 7.74 -1.88
C ASN A 27 -13.57 8.36 -3.27
N LYS A 28 -14.51 7.79 -4.03
CA LYS A 28 -14.84 8.23 -5.39
C LYS A 28 -13.64 8.28 -6.34
N SER A 29 -12.60 7.49 -6.07
CA SER A 29 -11.36 7.44 -6.86
C SER A 29 -10.65 8.78 -7.02
N GLN A 30 -10.84 9.70 -6.08
CA GLN A 30 -10.23 11.03 -6.12
C GLN A 30 -8.70 10.93 -6.00
N HIS A 31 -7.99 11.72 -6.81
CA HIS A 31 -6.52 11.81 -6.79
C HIS A 31 -6.04 12.67 -5.62
N ILE A 32 -6.27 12.18 -4.41
CA ILE A 32 -6.06 12.94 -3.17
C ILE A 32 -4.66 12.73 -2.59
N LEU A 33 -4.01 11.60 -2.92
CA LEU A 33 -2.74 11.20 -2.32
C LEU A 33 -1.53 11.78 -3.06
N GLY A 34 -1.70 12.24 -4.29
CA GLY A 34 -0.62 12.78 -5.08
C GLY A 34 -0.94 12.83 -6.56
N GLU A 35 0.09 13.08 -7.35
CA GLU A 35 -0.03 13.10 -8.81
C GLU A 35 1.20 12.43 -9.43
N ILE A 36 1.02 11.85 -10.60
CA ILE A 36 2.12 11.31 -11.38
C ILE A 36 2.62 12.40 -12.32
N VAL A 37 3.92 12.71 -12.21
CA VAL A 37 4.60 13.61 -13.13
C VAL A 37 5.52 12.82 -14.02
N LYS A 38 5.54 13.18 -15.29
CA LYS A 38 6.34 12.52 -16.30
C LYS A 38 7.66 13.26 -16.47
N ASN A 39 8.77 12.57 -16.18
CA ASN A 39 10.12 13.02 -16.53
C ASN A 39 10.55 12.38 -17.84
N GLU A 40 11.74 12.74 -18.36
CA GLU A 40 12.22 12.32 -19.69
C GLU A 40 12.11 10.81 -19.94
N ASP A 41 12.45 9.98 -18.94
CA ASP A 41 12.52 8.52 -19.10
C ASP A 41 11.60 7.74 -18.15
N SER A 42 10.93 8.39 -17.20
CA SER A 42 10.14 7.70 -16.20
C SER A 42 9.05 8.57 -15.60
N ASN A 43 8.05 7.92 -15.03
CA ASN A 43 7.04 8.59 -14.21
C ASN A 43 7.50 8.63 -12.75
N GLN A 44 7.10 9.69 -12.05
CA GLN A 44 7.34 9.81 -10.61
C GLN A 44 6.05 10.22 -9.92
N ILE A 45 5.85 9.71 -8.72
CA ILE A 45 4.76 10.17 -7.85
C ILE A 45 5.23 11.37 -7.03
N VAL A 46 4.48 12.46 -7.09
CA VAL A 46 4.65 13.59 -6.19
C VAL A 46 3.51 13.53 -5.18
N LEU A 47 3.84 13.20 -3.94
CA LEU A 47 2.85 13.03 -2.89
C LEU A 47 2.28 14.36 -2.44
N SER A 48 0.96 14.39 -2.21
CA SER A 48 0.31 15.48 -1.49
C SER A 48 0.65 15.40 0.00
N GLU A 49 0.23 16.41 0.76
CA GLU A 49 0.33 16.37 2.22
C GLU A 49 -0.33 15.11 2.79
N ILE A 50 -1.51 14.74 2.28
CA ILE A 50 -2.23 13.53 2.71
C ILE A 50 -1.46 12.27 2.30
N GLY A 51 -0.88 12.25 1.10
CA GLY A 51 -0.03 11.14 0.65
C GLY A 51 1.20 10.96 1.52
N MET A 52 1.78 12.04 2.01
CA MET A 52 2.91 11.98 2.96
C MET A 52 2.49 11.40 4.31
N ILE A 53 1.32 11.80 4.81
CA ILE A 53 0.74 11.22 6.03
C ILE A 53 0.49 9.72 5.84
N ALA A 54 -0.08 9.34 4.70
CA ALA A 54 -0.35 7.93 4.38
C ALA A 54 0.94 7.10 4.39
N THR A 55 2.02 7.62 3.81
CA THR A 55 3.33 6.97 3.78
C THR A 55 3.92 6.83 5.18
N GLU A 56 3.87 7.89 5.97
CA GLU A 56 4.38 7.87 7.35
C GLU A 56 3.67 6.81 8.18
N LYS A 57 2.35 6.70 8.06
CA LYS A 57 1.54 5.71 8.78
C LYS A 57 1.80 4.28 8.31
N ILE A 58 2.14 4.07 7.04
CA ILE A 58 2.59 2.76 6.56
C ILE A 58 3.86 2.33 7.30
N ASN A 59 4.83 3.24 7.42
CA ASN A 59 6.10 2.96 8.07
C ASN A 59 5.98 2.70 9.58
N GLU A 60 4.88 3.11 10.18
CA GLU A 60 4.60 2.89 11.60
C GLU A 60 3.85 1.58 11.89
N LEU A 61 3.34 0.88 10.87
CA LEU A 61 2.48 -0.30 11.08
C LEU A 61 3.16 -1.40 11.88
N SER A 62 4.43 -1.69 11.62
CA SER A 62 5.15 -2.75 12.31
C SER A 62 5.40 -2.42 13.79
N SER A 63 5.48 -1.15 14.15
CA SER A 63 5.65 -0.73 15.55
C SER A 63 4.34 -0.70 16.33
N HIS A 64 3.20 -0.59 15.64
CA HIS A 64 1.88 -0.57 16.26
C HIS A 64 1.24 -1.95 16.40
N HIS A 65 1.69 -2.93 15.62
CA HIS A 65 1.09 -4.26 15.59
C HIS A 65 2.17 -5.34 15.65
N ALA A 66 2.17 -6.13 16.72
CA ALA A 66 3.13 -7.22 16.88
C ALA A 66 2.99 -8.25 15.74
N GLY A 67 4.13 -8.69 15.21
CA GLY A 67 4.15 -9.72 14.15
C GLY A 67 3.73 -9.23 12.77
N VAL A 68 3.58 -7.91 12.59
CA VAL A 68 3.20 -7.30 11.32
C VAL A 68 4.41 -6.66 10.67
N GLU A 69 4.63 -6.94 9.40
CA GLU A 69 5.67 -6.28 8.60
C GLU A 69 5.10 -5.89 7.23
N VAL A 70 5.37 -4.67 6.79
CA VAL A 70 5.07 -4.24 5.42
C VAL A 70 6.30 -4.52 4.58
N LEU A 71 6.19 -5.48 3.66
CA LEU A 71 7.31 -5.91 2.81
C LEU A 71 7.58 -4.94 1.68
N GLU A 72 6.53 -4.45 1.05
CA GLU A 72 6.57 -3.44 0.00
C GLU A 72 5.27 -2.66 -0.02
N TYR A 73 5.33 -1.46 -0.54
CA TYR A 73 4.13 -0.65 -0.77
C TYR A 73 4.37 0.36 -1.89
N VAL A 74 3.26 0.89 -2.40
CA VAL A 74 3.27 2.05 -3.29
C VAL A 74 2.04 2.91 -2.98
N VAL A 75 2.24 4.22 -2.88
CA VAL A 75 1.16 5.19 -2.73
C VAL A 75 0.92 5.81 -4.11
N MET A 76 -0.25 5.50 -4.69
CA MET A 76 -0.67 6.03 -5.98
C MET A 76 -1.60 7.22 -5.77
N PRO A 77 -1.93 7.99 -6.81
CA PRO A 77 -2.78 9.19 -6.62
C PRO A 77 -4.12 8.91 -5.92
N ASN A 78 -4.75 7.77 -6.19
CA ASN A 78 -6.09 7.45 -5.70
C ASN A 78 -6.20 6.11 -4.99
N HIS A 79 -5.09 5.45 -4.70
CA HIS A 79 -5.08 4.16 -4.00
C HIS A 79 -3.69 3.82 -3.48
N ILE A 80 -3.64 2.80 -2.63
CA ILE A 80 -2.41 2.28 -2.06
C ILE A 80 -2.40 0.77 -2.25
N HIS A 81 -1.24 0.23 -2.61
CA HIS A 81 -0.98 -1.21 -2.57
C HIS A 81 0.08 -1.51 -1.53
N MET A 82 -0.12 -2.58 -0.77
CA MET A 82 0.84 -3.07 0.22
C MET A 82 0.95 -4.59 0.18
N LEU A 83 2.16 -5.09 0.42
CA LEU A 83 2.37 -6.49 0.78
C LEU A 83 2.61 -6.53 2.29
N ILE A 84 1.67 -7.13 3.02
CA ILE A 84 1.70 -7.19 4.49
C ILE A 84 1.91 -8.64 4.93
N SER A 85 2.93 -8.86 5.78
CA SER A 85 3.22 -10.14 6.39
C SER A 85 2.70 -10.19 7.82
N LEU A 86 1.94 -11.23 8.15
CA LEU A 86 1.46 -11.51 9.50
C LEU A 86 2.10 -12.79 10.00
N GLN A 87 2.86 -12.74 11.08
CA GLN A 87 3.50 -13.92 11.65
C GLN A 87 2.47 -14.82 12.32
N LYS A 88 2.54 -16.13 12.01
CA LYS A 88 1.57 -17.11 12.49
C LYS A 88 1.73 -17.44 13.98
N LEU A 89 2.96 -17.45 14.48
CA LEU A 89 3.26 -17.84 15.87
C LEU A 89 3.12 -16.67 16.86
N VAL A 90 2.99 -15.46 16.36
CA VAL A 90 2.78 -14.26 17.19
C VAL A 90 1.30 -13.93 17.15
N LYS A 91 0.70 -13.69 18.32
CA LYS A 91 -0.69 -13.23 18.38
C LYS A 91 -0.77 -11.83 17.79
N THR A 92 -1.30 -11.75 16.56
CA THR A 92 -1.48 -10.47 15.86
C THR A 92 -2.95 -10.13 15.77
N SER A 93 -3.22 -8.86 15.50
CA SER A 93 -4.55 -8.42 15.09
C SER A 93 -4.91 -9.01 13.73
N THR A 94 -6.20 -9.08 13.41
CA THR A 94 -6.63 -9.51 12.08
C THR A 94 -6.24 -8.48 11.02
N LEU A 95 -6.16 -8.91 9.76
CA LEU A 95 -5.87 -8.00 8.66
C LEU A 95 -6.88 -6.83 8.61
N SER A 96 -8.17 -7.12 8.81
CA SER A 96 -9.21 -6.09 8.84
C SER A 96 -8.97 -5.05 9.93
N THR A 97 -8.55 -5.49 11.12
CA THR A 97 -8.23 -4.58 12.23
C THR A 97 -7.02 -3.71 11.88
N ILE A 98 -5.99 -4.31 11.30
CA ILE A 98 -4.76 -3.59 10.92
C ILE A 98 -5.05 -2.53 9.87
N VAL A 99 -5.75 -2.90 8.79
CA VAL A 99 -6.12 -1.96 7.71
C VAL A 99 -7.09 -0.89 8.23
N GLY A 100 -8.06 -1.27 9.05
CA GLY A 100 -9.01 -0.31 9.65
C GLY A 100 -8.31 0.70 10.54
N SER A 101 -7.40 0.26 11.37
CA SER A 101 -6.57 1.12 12.24
C SER A 101 -5.72 2.07 11.40
N TYR A 102 -5.09 1.58 10.34
CA TYR A 102 -4.31 2.37 9.41
C TYR A 102 -5.16 3.47 8.75
N LYS A 103 -6.30 3.09 8.17
CA LYS A 103 -7.21 4.03 7.51
C LYS A 103 -7.70 5.11 8.48
N SER A 104 -8.07 4.72 9.68
CA SER A 104 -8.53 5.67 10.71
C SER A 104 -7.43 6.63 11.15
N GLY A 105 -6.21 6.15 11.29
CA GLY A 105 -5.07 6.97 11.66
C GLY A 105 -4.75 8.03 10.62
N VAL A 106 -4.74 7.66 9.34
CA VAL A 106 -4.52 8.61 8.24
C VAL A 106 -5.65 9.62 8.17
N SER A 107 -6.90 9.16 8.22
CA SER A 107 -8.08 10.05 8.18
C SER A 107 -8.09 11.06 9.30
N ARG A 108 -7.79 10.64 10.52
CA ARG A 108 -7.76 11.51 11.69
C ARG A 108 -6.72 12.63 11.52
N MET A 109 -5.53 12.28 11.08
CA MET A 109 -4.48 13.25 10.84
C MET A 109 -4.81 14.19 9.68
N ALA A 110 -5.33 13.65 8.59
CA ALA A 110 -5.71 14.44 7.42
C ALA A 110 -6.82 15.43 7.74
N ARG A 111 -7.78 15.06 8.60
CA ARG A 111 -8.87 15.95 9.00
C ARG A 111 -8.45 17.12 9.88
N GLN A 112 -7.29 17.08 10.46
CA GLN A 112 -6.74 18.25 11.17
C GLN A 112 -6.49 19.40 10.20
N ALA A 113 -6.00 19.12 8.99
CA ALA A 113 -5.78 20.10 7.94
C ALA A 113 -6.99 20.28 7.02
N PHE A 114 -7.79 19.22 6.85
CA PHE A 114 -8.93 19.20 5.93
C PHE A 114 -10.18 18.68 6.65
N PRO A 115 -10.81 19.52 7.52
CA PRO A 115 -12.01 19.10 8.27
C PRO A 115 -13.11 18.61 7.35
N GLY A 116 -13.75 17.49 7.74
CA GLY A 116 -14.84 16.91 6.97
C GLY A 116 -14.42 16.04 5.80
N LEU A 117 -13.11 15.82 5.61
CA LEU A 117 -12.63 14.99 4.50
C LEU A 117 -13.11 13.55 4.62
N GLU A 118 -13.72 13.05 3.55
CA GLU A 118 -14.03 11.63 3.37
C GLU A 118 -12.96 11.02 2.47
N LEU A 119 -11.90 10.49 3.10
CA LEU A 119 -10.71 10.08 2.39
C LEU A 119 -10.85 8.72 1.70
N TRP A 120 -11.37 7.73 2.40
CA TRP A 120 -11.32 6.35 1.96
C TRP A 120 -12.65 5.82 1.46
N GLN A 121 -12.60 5.00 0.42
CA GLN A 121 -13.72 4.12 0.07
C GLN A 121 -13.94 3.12 1.22
N ALA A 122 -15.18 2.74 1.46
CA ALA A 122 -15.50 1.71 2.44
C ALA A 122 -14.83 0.38 2.05
N SER A 123 -14.36 -0.40 3.04
CA SER A 123 -13.72 -1.68 2.83
C SER A 123 -12.31 -1.56 2.19
N PHE A 124 -11.75 -2.67 1.75
CA PHE A 124 -10.49 -2.80 1.03
C PHE A 124 -10.49 -4.14 0.32
N SER A 125 -9.58 -4.31 -0.65
CA SER A 125 -9.39 -5.58 -1.35
C SER A 125 -8.12 -6.25 -0.84
N ASP A 126 -8.14 -7.60 -0.75
CA ASP A 126 -6.97 -8.37 -0.37
C ASP A 126 -6.87 -9.65 -1.20
N HIS A 127 -5.64 -10.12 -1.34
CA HIS A 127 -5.31 -11.37 -1.99
C HIS A 127 -4.26 -12.09 -1.15
N VAL A 128 -4.52 -13.34 -0.79
CA VAL A 128 -3.56 -14.15 -0.03
C VAL A 128 -2.47 -14.64 -0.98
N ILE A 129 -1.23 -14.30 -0.67
CA ILE A 129 -0.06 -14.76 -1.44
C ILE A 129 0.16 -16.24 -1.17
N ARG A 130 0.22 -17.05 -2.22
CA ARG A 130 0.24 -18.52 -2.13
C ARG A 130 1.65 -19.11 -2.15
N ASP A 131 2.56 -18.51 -2.92
CA ASP A 131 3.89 -19.04 -3.14
C ASP A 131 4.85 -17.92 -3.56
N GLU A 132 6.11 -18.29 -3.80
CA GLU A 132 7.13 -17.32 -4.18
C GLU A 132 6.83 -16.63 -5.52
N ASN A 133 6.30 -17.35 -6.51
CA ASN A 133 5.95 -16.76 -7.80
C ASN A 133 4.83 -15.73 -7.64
N ASP A 134 3.81 -16.04 -6.83
CA ASP A 134 2.72 -15.12 -6.52
C ASP A 134 3.25 -13.86 -5.83
N LEU A 135 4.16 -14.04 -4.88
CA LEU A 135 4.82 -12.93 -4.18
C LEU A 135 5.60 -12.05 -5.15
N LEU A 136 6.39 -12.63 -6.03
CA LEU A 136 7.20 -11.89 -6.99
C LEU A 136 6.34 -11.14 -8.00
N THR A 137 5.24 -11.74 -8.45
CA THR A 137 4.29 -11.11 -9.37
C THR A 137 3.69 -9.84 -8.75
N HIS A 138 3.26 -9.92 -7.50
CA HIS A 138 2.66 -8.76 -6.82
C HIS A 138 3.70 -7.72 -6.42
N SER A 139 4.91 -8.16 -6.04
CA SER A 139 6.03 -7.26 -5.80
C SER A 139 6.39 -6.45 -7.05
N GLU A 140 6.48 -7.12 -8.19
CA GLU A 140 6.75 -6.45 -9.47
C GLU A 140 5.63 -5.48 -9.83
N TYR A 141 4.37 -5.87 -9.62
CA TYR A 141 3.23 -5.01 -9.86
C TYR A 141 3.34 -3.70 -9.05
N ILE A 142 3.71 -3.80 -7.77
CA ILE A 142 3.93 -2.62 -6.93
C ILE A 142 5.05 -1.74 -7.49
N ARG A 143 6.18 -2.33 -7.84
CA ARG A 143 7.35 -1.59 -8.33
C ARG A 143 7.10 -0.87 -9.65
N MET A 144 6.31 -1.48 -10.53
CA MET A 144 6.03 -0.93 -11.86
C MET A 144 4.78 -0.05 -11.89
N ASN A 145 4.08 0.09 -10.75
CA ASN A 145 2.77 0.72 -10.72
C ASN A 145 2.82 2.18 -11.17
N VAL A 146 3.81 2.94 -10.72
CA VAL A 146 3.98 4.34 -11.11
C VAL A 146 4.25 4.48 -12.60
N ASP A 147 5.15 3.66 -13.16
CA ASP A 147 5.48 3.72 -14.59
C ASP A 147 4.33 3.26 -15.48
N ARG A 148 3.46 2.39 -14.97
CA ARG A 148 2.30 1.86 -15.69
C ARG A 148 0.99 2.55 -15.34
N TRP A 149 1.06 3.73 -14.74
CA TRP A 149 -0.12 4.43 -14.23
C TRP A 149 -1.26 4.55 -15.24
N GLN A 150 -0.95 4.94 -16.48
CA GLN A 150 -1.97 5.10 -17.52
C GLN A 150 -2.63 3.79 -17.96
N LYS A 151 -2.01 2.66 -17.64
CA LYS A 151 -2.53 1.30 -17.92
C LYS A 151 -3.15 0.66 -16.68
N ASP A 152 -3.12 1.34 -15.54
CA ASP A 152 -3.67 0.83 -14.29
C ASP A 152 -5.19 0.88 -14.35
N LYS A 153 -5.85 -0.19 -13.86
CA LYS A 153 -7.32 -0.26 -13.78
C LYS A 153 -7.92 0.82 -12.88
N TYR A 154 -7.12 1.40 -11.98
CA TYR A 154 -7.55 2.49 -11.10
C TYR A 154 -7.31 3.87 -11.70
N PHE A 155 -6.69 3.95 -12.89
CA PHE A 155 -6.45 5.21 -13.57
C PHE A 155 -7.77 5.82 -14.02
N ILE A 156 -7.99 7.06 -13.58
CA ILE A 156 -9.11 7.87 -14.06
C ILE A 156 -8.52 9.16 -14.57
N LYS A 157 -8.72 9.43 -15.86
CA LYS A 157 -8.23 10.66 -16.49
C LYS A 157 -8.93 11.86 -15.86
N ALA A 158 -8.12 12.78 -15.36
CA ALA A 158 -8.64 14.01 -14.74
C ALA A 158 -9.33 14.91 -15.79
#